data_e3f37d68bd23c60507a791f912c43284
#
_entry.id   e3f37d68bd23c60507a791f912c43284
#
_cell.length_a   1.000
_cell.length_b   1.000
_cell.length_c   1.000
_cell.angle_alpha   90.00
_cell.angle_beta   90.00
_cell.angle_gamma   90.00
#
_symmetry.space_group_name_H-M   'P 1'
#
loop_
_entity.id
_entity.type
_entity.pdbx_description
1 polymer ?
#
loop_
_entity_poly.entity_id
_entity_poly.type
_entity_poly.pdbx_seq_one_letter_code
_entity_poly.pdbx_strand_id
1 'polypeptide(L)'
;MLSRTYLLAPVFLATLLVAAGAAATAQFDLSPEQSGRVRADKDDALVKTIPKDFHFVDESVFTVAVAPSGVPPIASYATDAATVIGADPDIAQLVADKLGRPLKLVAVAWEDWPLGIISGKFDAVVSNVGVTEERKLKYDFSSYRQGLHGFYVRKDSPIQKIAEPTDIAGLKIVTDPGTIQEKIIVEWDRRNREAGLKPAEIILFDDEAASSLALRSGRADAVFSVNAVQSYQAAVTGDARLVGTVNAGWPLTTDVGVVTRRGSGIADVVTAALNETIKDGTYKRVLDKWNLGPEAIDQSRTNPPGLPKY
;
A
#
# COMPACT_ATOMS: atom_id res chain seq x y z
N MET A 1 29.67 -79.55 -19.56
CA MET A 1 29.43 -78.24 -20.25
C MET A 1 28.15 -77.68 -19.74
N LEU A 2 28.23 -76.76 -18.78
CA LEU A 2 27.06 -76.06 -18.14
C LEU A 2 27.05 -74.62 -18.63
N SER A 3 26.06 -74.29 -19.46
CA SER A 3 25.81 -72.95 -19.97
C SER A 3 25.12 -72.10 -18.88
N ARG A 4 25.77 -71.01 -18.45
CA ARG A 4 25.18 -70.01 -17.55
C ARG A 4 24.55 -68.92 -18.41
N THR A 5 23.23 -68.85 -18.38
CA THR A 5 22.44 -67.75 -18.95
C THR A 5 22.37 -66.60 -17.95
N TYR A 6 22.90 -65.41 -18.31
CA TYR A 6 22.74 -64.17 -17.52
C TYR A 6 21.45 -63.45 -17.93
N LEU A 7 20.50 -63.36 -17.04
CA LEU A 7 19.34 -62.45 -17.16
C LEU A 7 19.79 -61.05 -16.86
N LEU A 8 19.71 -60.14 -17.83
CA LEU A 8 19.82 -58.72 -17.67
C LEU A 8 18.44 -58.16 -17.30
N ALA A 9 18.29 -57.60 -16.06
CA ALA A 9 17.13 -56.86 -15.64
C ALA A 9 17.22 -55.41 -16.14
N PRO A 10 16.15 -54.82 -16.69
CA PRO A 10 16.17 -53.42 -17.09
C PRO A 10 16.01 -52.52 -15.86
N VAL A 11 16.97 -51.61 -15.64
CA VAL A 11 16.89 -50.54 -14.67
C VAL A 11 16.01 -49.45 -15.27
N PHE A 12 14.78 -49.30 -14.73
CA PHE A 12 13.93 -48.16 -15.03
C PHE A 12 14.45 -46.95 -14.25
N LEU A 13 15.06 -46.01 -14.97
CA LEU A 13 15.45 -44.71 -14.46
C LEU A 13 14.19 -43.83 -14.44
N ALA A 14 13.53 -43.72 -13.27
CA ALA A 14 12.43 -42.82 -13.07
C ALA A 14 12.98 -41.36 -12.95
N THR A 15 12.88 -40.61 -14.03
CA THR A 15 13.13 -39.17 -14.03
C THR A 15 11.98 -38.48 -13.30
N LEU A 16 12.21 -38.07 -12.03
CA LEU A 16 11.36 -37.13 -11.34
C LEU A 16 11.46 -35.75 -12.03
N LEU A 17 10.45 -35.39 -12.81
CA LEU A 17 10.24 -34.01 -13.22
C LEU A 17 9.80 -33.23 -11.97
N VAL A 18 10.73 -32.50 -11.34
CA VAL A 18 10.41 -31.45 -10.40
C VAL A 18 9.86 -30.30 -11.23
N ALA A 19 8.54 -30.17 -11.30
CA ALA A 19 7.88 -28.98 -11.80
C ALA A 19 8.16 -27.85 -10.79
N ALA A 20 9.20 -27.07 -11.05
CA ALA A 20 9.39 -25.78 -10.41
C ALA A 20 8.21 -24.91 -10.84
N GLY A 21 7.20 -24.80 -9.98
CA GLY A 21 6.15 -23.80 -10.11
C GLY A 21 6.82 -22.44 -10.07
N ALA A 22 7.06 -21.85 -11.24
CA ALA A 22 7.33 -20.43 -11.34
C ALA A 22 6.09 -19.74 -10.78
N ALA A 23 6.20 -19.15 -9.60
CA ALA A 23 5.23 -18.19 -9.12
C ALA A 23 5.13 -17.13 -10.23
N ALA A 24 4.01 -17.09 -10.95
CA ALA A 24 3.76 -16.07 -11.93
C ALA A 24 3.78 -14.75 -11.17
N THR A 25 4.83 -13.96 -11.35
CA THR A 25 4.84 -12.56 -10.90
C THR A 25 3.66 -11.92 -11.58
N ALA A 26 2.68 -11.47 -10.81
CA ALA A 26 1.51 -10.81 -11.37
C ALA A 26 2.00 -9.59 -12.17
N GLN A 27 1.90 -9.68 -13.47
CA GLN A 27 2.27 -8.60 -14.36
C GLN A 27 1.09 -7.65 -14.42
N PHE A 28 1.21 -6.51 -13.74
CA PHE A 28 0.19 -5.46 -13.81
C PHE A 28 0.15 -4.84 -15.21
N ASP A 29 -1.04 -4.42 -15.63
CA ASP A 29 -1.18 -3.56 -16.80
C ASP A 29 -0.68 -2.15 -16.43
N LEU A 30 0.48 -1.80 -16.95
CA LEU A 30 1.12 -0.49 -16.74
C LEU A 30 0.87 0.47 -17.92
N SER A 31 -0.03 0.13 -18.85
CA SER A 31 -0.40 1.03 -19.96
C SER A 31 -1.18 2.24 -19.45
N PRO A 32 -1.04 3.42 -20.08
CA PRO A 32 -1.77 4.62 -19.69
C PRO A 32 -3.28 4.50 -19.96
N GLU A 33 -3.69 3.68 -20.92
CA GLU A 33 -5.08 3.50 -21.33
C GLU A 33 -5.92 2.83 -20.26
N GLN A 34 -5.31 1.95 -19.46
CA GLN A 34 -6.00 1.19 -18.41
C GLN A 34 -7.35 0.64 -18.88
N SER A 35 -7.38 -0.01 -20.05
CA SER A 35 -8.60 -0.48 -20.72
C SER A 35 -9.44 -1.43 -19.85
N GLY A 36 -8.80 -2.12 -18.91
CA GLY A 36 -9.42 -2.98 -17.90
C GLY A 36 -9.78 -2.28 -16.58
N ARG A 37 -9.80 -0.93 -16.54
CA ARG A 37 -10.15 -0.20 -15.31
C ARG A 37 -11.56 -0.52 -14.86
N VAL A 38 -11.70 -0.93 -13.60
CA VAL A 38 -13.00 -1.20 -12.98
C VAL A 38 -13.77 0.11 -12.85
N ARG A 39 -15.04 0.09 -13.23
CA ARG A 39 -15.94 1.24 -13.14
C ARG A 39 -17.14 0.91 -12.26
N ALA A 40 -17.75 1.90 -11.68
CA ALA A 40 -18.98 1.81 -10.91
C ALA A 40 -20.08 2.66 -11.54
N ASP A 41 -21.34 2.30 -11.30
CA ASP A 41 -22.47 3.10 -11.74
C ASP A 41 -22.71 4.27 -10.78
N LYS A 42 -23.15 5.40 -11.32
CA LYS A 42 -23.56 6.57 -10.55
C LYS A 42 -24.69 6.21 -9.59
N ASP A 43 -24.63 6.75 -8.39
CA ASP A 43 -25.72 6.65 -7.39
C ASP A 43 -26.38 8.00 -7.17
N ASP A 44 -27.56 8.19 -7.78
CA ASP A 44 -28.33 9.45 -7.67
C ASP A 44 -28.85 9.69 -6.24
N ALA A 45 -29.06 8.65 -5.45
CA ALA A 45 -29.45 8.80 -4.04
C ALA A 45 -28.28 9.33 -3.20
N LEU A 46 -27.10 8.77 -3.43
CA LEU A 46 -25.85 9.22 -2.80
C LEU A 46 -25.53 10.68 -3.17
N VAL A 47 -25.63 11.05 -4.43
CA VAL A 47 -25.36 12.42 -4.88
C VAL A 47 -26.22 13.46 -4.14
N LYS A 48 -27.48 13.12 -3.79
CA LYS A 48 -28.37 13.99 -3.02
C LYS A 48 -27.95 14.17 -1.55
N THR A 49 -27.04 13.33 -1.04
CA THR A 49 -26.52 13.43 0.33
C THR A 49 -25.31 14.35 0.44
N ILE A 50 -24.76 14.83 -0.68
CA ILE A 50 -23.67 15.80 -0.68
C ILE A 50 -24.14 17.05 0.08
N PRO A 51 -23.39 17.52 1.12
CA PRO A 51 -23.77 18.71 1.86
C PRO A 51 -23.96 19.92 0.93
N LYS A 52 -25.00 20.71 1.16
CA LYS A 52 -25.33 21.86 0.30
C LYS A 52 -24.27 22.97 0.32
N ASP A 53 -23.50 23.03 1.37
CA ASP A 53 -22.40 23.98 1.58
C ASP A 53 -21.04 23.40 1.18
N PHE A 54 -21.01 22.17 0.69
CA PHE A 54 -19.81 21.59 0.11
C PHE A 54 -19.67 22.04 -1.35
N HIS A 55 -18.54 22.65 -1.67
CA HIS A 55 -18.18 23.06 -3.03
C HIS A 55 -16.96 22.29 -3.50
N PHE A 56 -17.10 21.63 -4.65
CA PHE A 56 -15.96 21.01 -5.29
C PHE A 56 -14.97 22.07 -5.79
N VAL A 57 -13.69 21.72 -5.82
CA VAL A 57 -12.63 22.62 -6.34
C VAL A 57 -12.94 23.01 -7.80
N ASP A 58 -13.50 22.09 -8.54
CA ASP A 58 -14.06 22.29 -9.87
C ASP A 58 -15.40 21.55 -9.92
N GLU A 59 -16.50 22.28 -10.11
CA GLU A 59 -17.85 21.71 -10.10
C GLU A 59 -18.09 20.66 -11.21
N SER A 60 -17.23 20.58 -12.22
CA SER A 60 -17.35 19.62 -13.31
C SER A 60 -16.67 18.28 -13.05
N VAL A 61 -15.76 18.19 -12.07
CA VAL A 61 -14.94 17.01 -11.82
C VAL A 61 -14.80 16.73 -10.31
N PHE A 62 -14.35 15.52 -9.97
CA PHE A 62 -13.85 15.20 -8.63
C PHE A 62 -12.32 15.25 -8.66
N THR A 63 -11.73 16.25 -8.00
CA THR A 63 -10.28 16.48 -8.02
C THR A 63 -9.62 15.75 -6.87
N VAL A 64 -8.76 14.78 -7.17
CA VAL A 64 -8.12 13.91 -6.18
C VAL A 64 -6.60 13.99 -6.31
N ALA A 65 -5.93 14.32 -5.21
CA ALA A 65 -4.49 14.23 -5.13
C ALA A 65 -4.02 12.79 -4.86
N VAL A 66 -2.92 12.43 -5.50
CA VAL A 66 -2.24 11.16 -5.29
C VAL A 66 -0.72 11.40 -5.31
N ALA A 67 0.03 10.70 -4.46
CA ALA A 67 1.49 10.76 -4.44
C ALA A 67 2.04 9.44 -5.02
N PRO A 68 2.44 9.41 -6.30
CA PRO A 68 2.99 8.20 -6.89
C PRO A 68 4.33 7.85 -6.27
N SER A 69 4.51 6.61 -5.81
CA SER A 69 5.78 6.11 -5.27
C SER A 69 6.79 5.72 -6.36
N GLY A 70 6.39 5.79 -7.62
CA GLY A 70 7.19 5.29 -8.74
C GLY A 70 7.13 3.77 -8.94
N VAL A 71 6.52 3.03 -8.02
CA VAL A 71 6.43 1.56 -8.05
C VAL A 71 4.98 1.12 -7.81
N PRO A 72 4.41 0.19 -8.64
CA PRO A 72 3.10 -0.39 -8.36
C PRO A 72 3.15 -1.25 -7.07
N PRO A 73 2.00 -1.64 -6.49
CA PRO A 73 0.65 -1.57 -7.05
C PRO A 73 -0.19 -0.39 -6.54
N ILE A 74 0.29 0.41 -5.60
CA ILE A 74 -0.52 1.43 -4.90
C ILE A 74 -0.78 2.62 -5.82
N ALA A 75 0.27 3.36 -6.16
CA ALA A 75 0.24 4.43 -7.15
C ALA A 75 1.60 4.58 -7.82
N SER A 76 1.64 4.57 -9.12
CA SER A 76 2.86 4.76 -9.92
C SER A 76 2.53 5.48 -11.22
N TYR A 77 3.55 5.83 -11.98
CA TYR A 77 3.34 6.30 -13.33
C TYR A 77 3.23 5.11 -14.30
N ALA A 78 2.37 5.26 -15.30
CA ALA A 78 2.26 4.34 -16.43
C ALA A 78 3.52 4.41 -17.30
N THR A 79 3.55 3.59 -18.36
CA THR A 79 4.67 3.52 -19.30
C THR A 79 4.93 4.82 -20.08
N ASP A 80 3.97 5.75 -20.09
CA ASP A 80 4.11 7.09 -20.67
C ASP A 80 4.80 8.10 -19.72
N ALA A 81 5.15 7.68 -18.49
CA ALA A 81 5.74 8.48 -17.42
C ALA A 81 4.92 9.74 -17.03
N ALA A 82 3.62 9.77 -17.35
CA ALA A 82 2.72 10.90 -17.12
C ALA A 82 1.41 10.47 -16.45
N THR A 83 0.79 9.41 -16.94
CA THR A 83 -0.50 8.92 -16.42
C THR A 83 -0.29 8.20 -15.10
N VAL A 84 -1.05 8.60 -14.06
CA VAL A 84 -0.99 7.93 -12.75
C VAL A 84 -1.95 6.75 -12.73
N ILE A 85 -1.43 5.58 -12.36
CA ILE A 85 -2.13 4.31 -12.30
C ILE A 85 -1.89 3.62 -10.95
N GLY A 86 -2.73 2.65 -10.61
CA GLY A 86 -2.60 1.87 -9.39
C GLY A 86 -3.93 1.68 -8.68
N ALA A 87 -3.88 1.00 -7.54
CA ALA A 87 -5.06 0.74 -6.72
C ALA A 87 -5.71 2.03 -6.20
N ASP A 88 -4.91 2.99 -5.75
CA ASP A 88 -5.41 4.26 -5.22
C ASP A 88 -6.11 5.10 -6.30
N PRO A 89 -5.53 5.29 -7.52
CA PRO A 89 -6.26 5.84 -8.65
C PRO A 89 -7.55 5.12 -9.00
N ASP A 90 -7.57 3.78 -8.94
CA ASP A 90 -8.76 3.00 -9.26
C ASP A 90 -9.83 3.12 -8.14
N ILE A 91 -9.46 3.19 -6.86
CA ILE A 91 -10.39 3.51 -5.76
C ILE A 91 -10.96 4.93 -5.91
N ALA A 92 -10.11 5.91 -6.25
CA ALA A 92 -10.58 7.27 -6.53
C ALA A 92 -11.59 7.30 -7.69
N GLN A 93 -11.37 6.46 -8.73
CA GLN A 93 -12.28 6.32 -9.85
C GLN A 93 -13.65 5.77 -9.41
N LEU A 94 -13.69 4.75 -8.55
CA LEU A 94 -14.95 4.21 -8.04
C LEU A 94 -15.76 5.26 -7.27
N VAL A 95 -15.09 6.07 -6.45
CA VAL A 95 -15.74 7.18 -5.72
C VAL A 95 -16.27 8.22 -6.72
N ALA A 96 -15.46 8.65 -7.67
CA ALA A 96 -15.85 9.61 -8.71
C ALA A 96 -17.07 9.13 -9.52
N ASP A 97 -17.06 7.84 -9.91
CA ASP A 97 -18.17 7.20 -10.62
C ASP A 97 -19.47 7.23 -9.80
N LYS A 98 -19.42 6.84 -8.52
CA LYS A 98 -20.59 6.89 -7.61
C LYS A 98 -21.13 8.31 -7.45
N LEU A 99 -20.25 9.30 -7.44
CA LEU A 99 -20.63 10.73 -7.39
C LEU A 99 -21.12 11.27 -8.76
N GLY A 100 -21.00 10.48 -9.84
CA GLY A 100 -21.36 10.89 -11.19
C GLY A 100 -20.49 12.03 -11.74
N ARG A 101 -19.22 12.11 -11.29
CA ARG A 101 -18.26 13.13 -11.71
C ARG A 101 -17.05 12.50 -12.40
N PRO A 102 -16.54 13.08 -13.50
CA PRO A 102 -15.24 12.65 -14.02
C PRO A 102 -14.15 12.82 -12.96
N LEU A 103 -13.23 11.84 -12.89
CA LEU A 103 -12.08 11.91 -12.02
C LEU A 103 -10.98 12.80 -12.62
N LYS A 104 -10.45 13.72 -11.84
CA LYS A 104 -9.23 14.48 -12.14
C LYS A 104 -8.16 14.15 -11.11
N LEU A 105 -7.15 13.39 -11.53
CA LEU A 105 -5.99 13.10 -10.67
C LEU A 105 -4.98 14.22 -10.73
N VAL A 106 -4.40 14.56 -9.57
CA VAL A 106 -3.33 15.53 -9.40
C VAL A 106 -2.17 14.83 -8.71
N ALA A 107 -1.09 14.59 -9.45
CA ALA A 107 0.13 14.04 -8.87
C ALA A 107 0.80 15.09 -7.99
N VAL A 108 1.16 14.71 -6.75
CA VAL A 108 1.82 15.57 -5.77
C VAL A 108 2.95 14.82 -5.08
N ALA A 109 3.93 15.54 -4.50
CA ALA A 109 4.84 14.94 -3.56
C ALA A 109 4.12 14.56 -2.25
N TRP A 110 4.64 13.55 -1.55
CA TRP A 110 4.03 13.09 -0.29
C TRP A 110 3.89 14.21 0.74
N GLU A 111 4.88 15.09 0.82
CA GLU A 111 4.92 16.20 1.78
C GLU A 111 3.92 17.32 1.47
N ASP A 112 3.42 17.39 0.24
CA ASP A 112 2.56 18.48 -0.24
C ASP A 112 1.07 18.24 -0.01
N TRP A 113 0.62 16.99 0.08
CA TRP A 113 -0.81 16.68 0.22
C TRP A 113 -1.44 17.30 1.48
N PRO A 114 -0.76 17.38 2.67
CA PRO A 114 -1.36 17.91 3.89
C PRO A 114 -1.79 19.37 3.76
N LEU A 115 -0.92 20.19 3.19
CA LEU A 115 -1.22 21.60 2.97
C LEU A 115 -2.22 21.79 1.81
N GLY A 116 -2.10 20.94 0.78
CA GLY A 116 -2.96 21.04 -0.39
C GLY A 116 -4.43 20.79 -0.08
N ILE A 117 -4.75 19.77 0.74
CA ILE A 117 -6.15 19.51 1.13
C ILE A 117 -6.72 20.59 2.06
N ILE A 118 -5.93 21.13 2.98
CA ILE A 118 -6.35 22.24 3.88
C ILE A 118 -6.64 23.49 3.05
N SER A 119 -5.79 23.83 2.09
CA SER A 119 -5.92 25.03 1.25
C SER A 119 -6.96 24.88 0.13
N GLY A 120 -7.63 23.73 0.01
CA GLY A 120 -8.67 23.49 -0.99
C GLY A 120 -8.13 23.36 -2.43
N LYS A 121 -6.92 22.84 -2.62
CA LYS A 121 -6.37 22.52 -3.96
C LYS A 121 -6.99 21.28 -4.56
N PHE A 122 -7.53 20.39 -3.75
CA PHE A 122 -8.22 19.15 -4.16
C PHE A 122 -9.39 18.86 -3.23
N ASP A 123 -10.35 18.08 -3.72
CA ASP A 123 -11.51 17.62 -2.97
C ASP A 123 -11.15 16.50 -1.99
N ALA A 124 -10.24 15.63 -2.41
CA ALA A 124 -9.79 14.47 -1.63
C ALA A 124 -8.32 14.13 -1.93
N VAL A 125 -7.73 13.30 -1.06
CA VAL A 125 -6.44 12.64 -1.28
C VAL A 125 -6.64 11.13 -1.16
N VAL A 126 -6.22 10.37 -2.16
CA VAL A 126 -6.18 8.91 -2.16
C VAL A 126 -4.75 8.50 -2.45
N SER A 127 -3.97 8.25 -1.39
CA SER A 127 -2.52 8.07 -1.50
C SER A 127 -1.97 7.24 -0.33
N ASN A 128 -2.56 6.06 -0.11
CA ASN A 128 -2.13 5.17 0.98
C ASN A 128 -2.00 5.89 2.34
N VAL A 129 -2.85 6.89 2.59
CA VAL A 129 -2.76 7.68 3.83
C VAL A 129 -3.35 6.89 4.99
N GLY A 130 -2.49 6.38 5.87
CA GLY A 130 -2.91 5.69 7.07
C GLY A 130 -3.59 6.65 8.06
N VAL A 131 -4.65 6.17 8.71
CA VAL A 131 -5.38 6.91 9.73
C VAL A 131 -4.53 7.01 11.00
N THR A 132 -4.38 8.23 11.54
CA THR A 132 -3.78 8.46 12.86
C THR A 132 -4.64 9.39 13.68
N GLU A 133 -4.63 9.26 15.01
CA GLU A 133 -5.37 10.16 15.89
C GLU A 133 -4.91 11.62 15.71
N GLU A 134 -3.61 11.82 15.44
CA GLU A 134 -3.06 13.14 15.15
C GLU A 134 -3.59 13.72 13.82
N ARG A 135 -3.64 12.93 12.76
CA ARG A 135 -4.16 13.36 11.45
C ARG A 135 -5.65 13.70 11.52
N LYS A 136 -6.43 12.93 12.29
CA LYS A 136 -7.86 13.20 12.49
C LYS A 136 -8.16 14.57 13.16
N LEU A 137 -7.18 15.20 13.79
CA LEU A 137 -7.33 16.57 14.27
C LEU A 137 -7.43 17.61 13.13
N LYS A 138 -6.97 17.28 11.93
CA LYS A 138 -6.87 18.19 10.78
C LYS A 138 -7.67 17.75 9.56
N TYR A 139 -7.99 16.47 9.46
CA TYR A 139 -8.63 15.85 8.30
C TYR A 139 -9.74 14.90 8.72
N ASP A 140 -10.67 14.61 7.80
CA ASP A 140 -11.59 13.50 7.90
C ASP A 140 -11.15 12.36 6.97
N PHE A 141 -11.48 11.14 7.36
CA PHE A 141 -11.07 9.93 6.66
C PHE A 141 -12.26 9.06 6.30
N SER A 142 -12.21 8.40 5.13
CA SER A 142 -13.09 7.30 4.77
C SER A 142 -12.22 6.08 4.48
N SER A 143 -12.28 5.04 5.33
CA SER A 143 -11.38 3.89 5.18
C SER A 143 -11.67 3.09 3.91
N TYR A 144 -10.62 2.59 3.24
CA TYR A 144 -10.78 1.75 2.06
C TYR A 144 -9.86 0.52 2.02
N ARG A 145 -8.90 0.39 2.93
CA ARG A 145 -7.97 -0.74 2.97
C ARG A 145 -7.29 -0.83 4.33
N GLN A 146 -6.88 -2.03 4.75
CA GLN A 146 -5.99 -2.16 5.90
C GLN A 146 -4.58 -1.70 5.55
N GLY A 147 -3.92 -1.00 6.47
CA GLY A 147 -2.52 -0.63 6.33
C GLY A 147 -1.60 -1.75 6.80
N LEU A 148 -0.73 -2.22 5.92
CA LEU A 148 0.27 -3.23 6.24
C LEU A 148 1.67 -2.77 5.82
N HIS A 149 2.62 -2.83 6.74
CA HIS A 149 4.04 -2.56 6.49
C HIS A 149 4.86 -3.83 6.57
N GLY A 150 5.94 -3.92 5.80
CA GLY A 150 6.81 -5.08 5.75
C GLY A 150 8.26 -4.72 6.05
N PHE A 151 8.95 -5.61 6.76
CA PHE A 151 10.40 -5.61 6.88
C PHE A 151 10.99 -6.48 5.78
N TYR A 152 11.76 -5.86 4.90
CA TYR A 152 12.46 -6.54 3.81
C TYR A 152 13.96 -6.47 4.02
N VAL A 153 14.61 -7.59 3.89
CA VAL A 153 16.08 -7.73 4.00
C VAL A 153 16.64 -8.28 2.68
N ARG A 154 17.95 -8.16 2.47
CA ARG A 154 18.58 -8.82 1.34
C ARG A 154 18.28 -10.31 1.36
N LYS A 155 18.20 -10.93 0.20
CA LYS A 155 17.89 -12.36 0.05
C LYS A 155 18.86 -13.24 0.83
N ASP A 156 20.13 -12.88 0.89
CA ASP A 156 21.22 -13.58 1.58
C ASP A 156 21.43 -13.13 3.04
N SER A 157 20.61 -12.24 3.57
CA SER A 157 20.70 -11.75 4.94
C SER A 157 20.54 -12.88 5.96
N PRO A 158 21.32 -12.88 7.07
CA PRO A 158 21.11 -13.82 8.17
C PRO A 158 19.84 -13.55 8.99
N ILE A 159 19.23 -12.36 8.86
CA ILE A 159 18.02 -11.97 9.61
C ILE A 159 16.84 -12.79 9.07
N GLN A 160 16.25 -13.65 9.91
CA GLN A 160 15.16 -14.55 9.51
C GLN A 160 13.78 -13.99 9.89
N LYS A 161 13.71 -13.15 10.92
CA LYS A 161 12.44 -12.62 11.44
C LYS A 161 12.63 -11.24 12.06
N ILE A 162 11.67 -10.35 11.84
CA ILE A 162 11.47 -9.09 12.58
C ILE A 162 9.97 -8.99 12.87
N ALA A 163 9.57 -9.13 14.15
CA ALA A 163 8.16 -9.16 14.55
C ALA A 163 7.87 -8.28 15.78
N GLU A 164 8.88 -7.89 16.53
CA GLU A 164 8.75 -7.11 17.76
C GLU A 164 9.91 -6.10 17.92
N PRO A 165 9.77 -5.09 18.78
CA PRO A 165 10.79 -4.05 18.95
C PRO A 165 12.21 -4.57 19.18
N THR A 166 12.37 -5.63 19.96
CA THR A 166 13.69 -6.19 20.29
C THR A 166 14.46 -6.71 19.06
N ASP A 167 13.73 -7.12 18.01
CA ASP A 167 14.33 -7.67 16.79
C ASP A 167 15.09 -6.62 15.96
N ILE A 168 14.82 -5.32 16.18
CA ILE A 168 15.52 -4.23 15.46
C ILE A 168 16.73 -3.68 16.23
N ALA A 169 17.04 -4.18 17.41
CA ALA A 169 18.11 -3.64 18.24
C ALA A 169 19.47 -3.68 17.52
N GLY A 170 20.03 -2.50 17.28
CA GLY A 170 21.33 -2.33 16.62
C GLY A 170 21.34 -2.51 15.11
N LEU A 171 20.17 -2.71 14.47
CA LEU A 171 20.04 -2.78 13.02
C LEU A 171 20.01 -1.37 12.40
N LYS A 172 20.41 -1.31 11.12
CA LYS A 172 20.25 -0.13 10.25
C LYS A 172 19.00 -0.32 9.41
N ILE A 173 17.99 0.53 9.64
CA ILE A 173 16.69 0.39 9.01
C ILE A 173 16.36 1.62 8.19
N VAL A 174 16.09 1.43 6.91
CA VAL A 174 15.55 2.47 6.03
C VAL A 174 14.04 2.53 6.18
N THR A 175 13.51 3.75 6.25
CA THR A 175 12.07 4.04 6.16
C THR A 175 11.84 5.42 5.56
N ASP A 176 10.56 5.74 5.24
CA ASP A 176 10.18 6.99 4.60
C ASP A 176 9.84 8.07 5.64
N PRO A 177 10.34 9.32 5.50
CA PRO A 177 10.09 10.39 6.45
C PRO A 177 8.62 10.84 6.46
N GLY A 178 8.12 11.29 7.62
CA GLY A 178 6.75 11.81 7.78
C GLY A 178 5.64 10.75 7.69
N THR A 179 6.01 9.47 7.70
CA THR A 179 5.08 8.34 7.52
C THR A 179 4.69 7.68 8.85
N ILE A 180 3.73 6.75 8.78
CA ILE A 180 3.39 5.87 9.89
C ILE A 180 4.55 4.91 10.19
N GLN A 181 5.23 4.43 9.17
CA GLN A 181 6.37 3.53 9.30
C GLN A 181 7.47 4.17 10.16
N GLU A 182 7.81 5.42 9.88
CA GLU A 182 8.76 6.17 10.70
C GLU A 182 8.31 6.24 12.16
N LYS A 183 7.04 6.60 12.41
CA LYS A 183 6.50 6.70 13.78
C LYS A 183 6.60 5.37 14.52
N ILE A 184 6.26 4.26 13.87
CA ILE A 184 6.34 2.92 14.47
C ILE A 184 7.80 2.55 14.79
N ILE A 185 8.72 2.74 13.84
CA ILE A 185 10.11 2.33 14.04
C ILE A 185 10.82 3.19 15.09
N VAL A 186 10.51 4.47 15.17
CA VAL A 186 11.00 5.38 16.22
C VAL A 186 10.48 4.96 17.58
N GLU A 187 9.20 4.59 17.70
CA GLU A 187 8.64 4.08 18.96
C GLU A 187 9.24 2.73 19.35
N TRP A 188 9.54 1.84 18.38
CA TRP A 188 10.24 0.59 18.65
C TRP A 188 11.64 0.84 19.18
N ASP A 189 12.40 1.76 18.56
CA ASP A 189 13.74 2.12 19.03
C ASP A 189 13.71 2.79 20.41
N ARG A 190 12.73 3.66 20.69
CA ARG A 190 12.54 4.24 22.03
C ARG A 190 12.37 3.19 23.10
N ARG A 191 11.52 2.16 22.87
CA ARG A 191 11.32 1.04 23.80
C ARG A 191 12.61 0.24 24.00
N ASN A 192 13.37 0.01 22.95
CA ASN A 192 14.66 -0.68 23.03
C ASN A 192 15.66 0.11 23.87
N ARG A 193 15.75 1.43 23.70
CA ARG A 193 16.61 2.29 24.52
C ARG A 193 16.22 2.23 26.00
N GLU A 194 14.95 2.29 26.32
CA GLU A 194 14.43 2.19 27.68
C GLU A 194 14.73 0.83 28.31
N ALA A 195 14.75 -0.23 27.50
CA ALA A 195 15.14 -1.57 27.92
C ALA A 195 16.68 -1.79 27.98
N GLY A 196 17.48 -0.75 27.69
CA GLY A 196 18.95 -0.83 27.68
C GLY A 196 19.53 -1.59 26.49
N LEU A 197 18.75 -1.83 25.44
CA LEU A 197 19.20 -2.48 24.21
C LEU A 197 19.94 -1.49 23.30
N LYS A 198 20.75 -2.02 22.37
CA LYS A 198 21.46 -1.22 21.41
C LYS A 198 20.45 -0.48 20.50
N PRO A 199 20.57 0.86 20.35
CA PRO A 199 19.71 1.61 19.47
C PRO A 199 19.77 1.13 18.03
N ALA A 200 18.64 1.19 17.32
CA ALA A 200 18.62 1.07 15.88
C ALA A 200 19.14 2.37 15.22
N GLU A 201 19.76 2.25 14.05
CA GLU A 201 20.09 3.38 13.18
C GLU A 201 18.95 3.53 12.16
N ILE A 202 18.13 4.57 12.33
CA ILE A 202 17.02 4.87 11.42
C ILE A 202 17.52 5.78 10.32
N ILE A 203 17.43 5.32 9.06
CA ILE A 203 17.88 6.02 7.87
C ILE A 203 16.64 6.46 7.10
N LEU A 204 16.50 7.75 6.82
CA LEU A 204 15.34 8.30 6.14
C LEU A 204 15.66 8.58 4.67
N PHE A 205 14.91 7.96 3.78
CA PHE A 205 14.88 8.26 2.36
C PHE A 205 13.42 8.42 1.90
N ASP A 206 13.18 9.42 1.08
CA ASP A 206 11.91 9.70 0.41
C ASP A 206 11.85 9.13 -1.02
N ASP A 207 12.93 8.45 -1.44
CA ASP A 207 13.10 7.85 -2.76
C ASP A 207 13.27 6.34 -2.66
N GLU A 208 12.41 5.60 -3.34
CA GLU A 208 12.37 4.13 -3.33
C GLU A 208 13.63 3.51 -3.96
N ALA A 209 14.22 4.17 -4.97
CA ALA A 209 15.46 3.69 -5.60
C ALA A 209 16.65 3.84 -4.65
N ALA A 210 16.70 4.94 -3.88
CA ALA A 210 17.72 5.15 -2.85
C ALA A 210 17.60 4.14 -1.73
N SER A 211 16.38 3.85 -1.26
CA SER A 211 16.08 2.84 -0.25
C SER A 211 16.50 1.44 -0.69
N SER A 212 16.13 1.04 -1.90
CA SER A 212 16.51 -0.22 -2.52
C SER A 212 18.03 -0.35 -2.71
N LEU A 213 18.70 0.73 -3.12
CA LEU A 213 20.17 0.76 -3.27
C LEU A 213 20.87 0.62 -1.90
N ALA A 214 20.37 1.28 -0.85
CA ALA A 214 20.92 1.16 0.50
C ALA A 214 20.85 -0.28 1.02
N LEU A 215 19.70 -0.96 0.78
CA LEU A 215 19.53 -2.37 1.14
C LEU A 215 20.50 -3.26 0.36
N ARG A 216 20.54 -3.16 -0.97
CA ARG A 216 21.38 -4.01 -1.85
C ARG A 216 22.87 -3.85 -1.57
N SER A 217 23.32 -2.61 -1.31
CA SER A 217 24.73 -2.33 -1.02
C SER A 217 25.17 -2.71 0.40
N GLY A 218 24.24 -3.16 1.26
CA GLY A 218 24.52 -3.47 2.66
C GLY A 218 24.73 -2.24 3.55
N ARG A 219 24.38 -1.03 3.07
CA ARG A 219 24.36 0.17 3.90
C ARG A 219 23.22 0.15 4.90
N ALA A 220 22.16 -0.58 4.60
CA ALA A 220 21.05 -0.88 5.50
C ALA A 220 20.88 -2.39 5.66
N ASP A 221 20.42 -2.83 6.83
CA ASP A 221 20.13 -4.23 7.15
C ASP A 221 18.71 -4.59 6.70
N ALA A 222 17.76 -3.64 6.81
CA ALA A 222 16.38 -3.81 6.40
C ALA A 222 15.77 -2.51 5.83
N VAL A 223 14.75 -2.67 5.00
CA VAL A 223 13.78 -1.63 4.62
C VAL A 223 12.48 -1.93 5.35
N PHE A 224 11.89 -0.92 5.98
CA PHE A 224 10.57 -0.99 6.60
C PHE A 224 9.63 0.01 5.93
N SER A 225 8.77 -0.46 5.04
CA SER A 225 7.91 0.37 4.21
C SER A 225 6.59 -0.34 3.88
N VAL A 226 5.78 0.22 2.98
CA VAL A 226 4.50 -0.34 2.55
C VAL A 226 4.69 -1.75 1.98
N ASN A 227 4.08 -2.74 2.62
CA ASN A 227 4.30 -4.14 2.28
C ASN A 227 3.99 -4.47 0.82
N ALA A 228 2.91 -3.93 0.26
CA ALA A 228 2.50 -4.21 -1.12
C ALA A 228 3.55 -3.73 -2.14
N VAL A 229 4.14 -2.54 -1.94
CA VAL A 229 5.18 -1.96 -2.80
C VAL A 229 6.45 -2.80 -2.73
N GLN A 230 6.92 -3.09 -1.52
CA GLN A 230 8.13 -3.86 -1.27
C GLN A 230 7.99 -5.31 -1.76
N SER A 231 6.81 -5.90 -1.60
CA SER A 231 6.53 -7.25 -2.11
C SER A 231 6.65 -7.33 -3.64
N TYR A 232 6.10 -6.33 -4.32
CA TYR A 232 6.24 -6.25 -5.79
C TYR A 232 7.69 -6.08 -6.20
N GLN A 233 8.43 -5.15 -5.59
CA GLN A 233 9.86 -4.96 -5.88
C GLN A 233 10.66 -6.23 -5.65
N ALA A 234 10.50 -6.88 -4.50
CA ALA A 234 11.18 -8.13 -4.17
C ALA A 234 10.88 -9.23 -5.19
N ALA A 235 9.62 -9.31 -5.68
CA ALA A 235 9.24 -10.28 -6.70
C ALA A 235 9.89 -10.00 -8.07
N VAL A 236 10.01 -8.72 -8.45
CA VAL A 236 10.61 -8.31 -9.73
C VAL A 236 12.14 -8.43 -9.71
N THR A 237 12.80 -7.99 -8.65
CA THR A 237 14.27 -7.94 -8.57
C THR A 237 14.89 -9.26 -8.09
N GLY A 238 14.16 -10.01 -7.25
CA GLY A 238 14.64 -11.26 -6.66
C GLY A 238 15.78 -11.12 -5.65
N ASP A 239 16.11 -9.88 -5.23
CA ASP A 239 17.26 -9.54 -4.38
C ASP A 239 16.90 -9.31 -2.91
N ALA A 240 15.61 -9.22 -2.59
CA ALA A 240 15.10 -9.02 -1.24
C ALA A 240 14.06 -10.08 -0.85
N ARG A 241 13.80 -10.21 0.45
CA ARG A 241 12.76 -11.09 1.00
C ARG A 241 12.10 -10.47 2.23
N LEU A 242 10.82 -10.77 2.41
CA LEU A 242 10.05 -10.41 3.58
C LEU A 242 10.50 -11.22 4.80
N VAL A 243 10.66 -10.57 5.96
CA VAL A 243 10.99 -11.20 7.25
C VAL A 243 10.01 -10.85 8.37
N GLY A 244 9.04 -10.00 8.10
CA GLY A 244 7.97 -9.69 9.06
C GLY A 244 7.05 -8.61 8.56
N THR A 245 5.83 -8.57 9.10
CA THR A 245 4.84 -7.54 8.81
C THR A 245 4.33 -6.90 10.09
N VAL A 246 3.97 -5.62 9.99
CA VAL A 246 3.40 -4.84 11.09
C VAL A 246 2.19 -4.09 10.56
N ASN A 247 1.07 -4.13 11.29
CA ASN A 247 -0.09 -3.32 10.96
C ASN A 247 0.22 -1.84 11.15
N ALA A 248 -0.28 -0.98 10.27
CA ALA A 248 -0.06 0.46 10.33
C ALA A 248 -0.61 1.13 11.61
N GLY A 249 -1.46 0.46 12.37
CA GLY A 249 -1.96 0.93 13.67
C GLY A 249 -1.23 0.35 14.88
N TRP A 250 -0.08 -0.30 14.67
CA TRP A 250 0.62 -0.97 15.76
C TRP A 250 0.72 -0.09 17.04
N PRO A 251 0.46 -0.65 18.24
CA PRO A 251 0.13 -2.04 18.56
C PRO A 251 -1.34 -2.44 18.27
N LEU A 252 -2.14 -1.54 17.78
CA LEU A 252 -3.52 -1.78 17.33
C LEU A 252 -3.54 -2.02 15.82
N THR A 253 -4.73 -2.12 15.25
CA THR A 253 -4.94 -2.12 13.80
C THR A 253 -5.44 -0.76 13.34
N THR A 254 -5.06 -0.33 12.14
CA THR A 254 -5.64 0.84 11.50
C THR A 254 -5.79 0.63 10.01
N ASP A 255 -6.69 1.42 9.43
CA ASP A 255 -6.98 1.43 8.01
C ASP A 255 -6.20 2.56 7.31
N VAL A 256 -6.07 2.43 5.99
CA VAL A 256 -5.79 3.52 5.07
C VAL A 256 -7.10 4.15 4.65
N GLY A 257 -7.13 5.46 4.47
CA GLY A 257 -8.35 6.18 4.15
C GLY A 257 -8.19 7.22 3.06
N VAL A 258 -9.29 7.46 2.36
CA VAL A 258 -9.47 8.68 1.57
C VAL A 258 -9.50 9.85 2.55
N VAL A 259 -8.63 10.83 2.33
CA VAL A 259 -8.54 12.04 3.17
C VAL A 259 -9.38 13.13 2.55
N THR A 260 -10.17 13.81 3.38
CA THR A 260 -10.93 14.99 2.98
C THR A 260 -10.72 16.13 3.98
N ARG A 261 -11.09 17.35 3.60
CA ARG A 261 -11.00 18.50 4.49
C ARG A 261 -11.91 18.28 5.69
N ARG A 262 -11.36 18.45 6.89
CA ARG A 262 -12.08 18.26 8.14
C ARG A 262 -13.33 19.12 8.22
N GLY A 263 -14.43 18.50 8.66
CA GLY A 263 -15.72 19.17 8.87
C GLY A 263 -16.45 19.58 7.58
N SER A 264 -15.97 19.15 6.42
CA SER A 264 -16.65 19.44 5.13
C SER A 264 -17.89 18.58 4.89
N GLY A 265 -18.08 17.50 5.67
CA GLY A 265 -19.19 16.56 5.52
C GLY A 265 -19.06 15.58 4.33
N ILE A 266 -18.10 15.81 3.42
CA ILE A 266 -17.94 14.96 2.24
C ILE A 266 -17.39 13.56 2.59
N ALA A 267 -16.72 13.40 3.73
CA ALA A 267 -16.20 12.11 4.17
C ALA A 267 -17.31 11.06 4.32
N ASP A 268 -18.47 11.43 4.86
CA ASP A 268 -19.59 10.49 5.01
C ASP A 268 -20.13 10.04 3.66
N VAL A 269 -20.17 10.94 2.67
CA VAL A 269 -20.57 10.63 1.29
C VAL A 269 -19.56 9.69 0.63
N VAL A 270 -18.26 9.95 0.81
CA VAL A 270 -17.19 9.07 0.30
C VAL A 270 -17.24 7.70 0.98
N THR A 271 -17.49 7.65 2.28
CA THR A 271 -17.66 6.40 3.03
C THR A 271 -18.85 5.60 2.50
N ALA A 272 -19.98 6.26 2.24
CA ALA A 272 -21.15 5.61 1.65
C ALA A 272 -20.87 5.12 0.23
N ALA A 273 -20.19 5.93 -0.62
CA ALA A 273 -19.76 5.51 -1.96
C ALA A 273 -18.91 4.24 -1.92
N LEU A 274 -17.92 4.19 -1.03
CA LEU A 274 -17.07 3.01 -0.85
C LEU A 274 -17.86 1.79 -0.38
N ASN A 275 -18.80 1.96 0.55
CA ASN A 275 -19.65 0.86 1.02
C ASN A 275 -20.54 0.30 -0.08
N GLU A 276 -21.08 1.12 -0.97
CA GLU A 276 -21.83 0.63 -2.14
C GLU A 276 -20.92 -0.17 -3.09
N THR A 277 -19.67 0.26 -3.30
CA THR A 277 -18.71 -0.50 -4.13
C THR A 277 -18.22 -1.77 -3.46
N ILE A 278 -18.15 -1.82 -2.13
CA ILE A 278 -17.86 -3.05 -1.37
C ILE A 278 -19.02 -4.04 -1.55
N LYS A 279 -20.25 -3.56 -1.40
CA LYS A 279 -21.47 -4.37 -1.51
C LYS A 279 -21.70 -4.95 -2.90
N ASP A 280 -21.46 -4.17 -3.96
CA ASP A 280 -21.64 -4.63 -5.36
C ASP A 280 -20.41 -5.37 -5.92
N GLY A 281 -19.30 -5.47 -5.16
CA GLY A 281 -18.09 -6.20 -5.47
C GLY A 281 -17.13 -5.46 -6.40
N THR A 282 -17.42 -4.23 -6.85
CA THR A 282 -16.50 -3.44 -7.68
C THR A 282 -15.21 -3.09 -6.95
N TYR A 283 -15.31 -2.75 -5.66
CA TYR A 283 -14.17 -2.54 -4.78
C TYR A 283 -13.23 -3.75 -4.74
N LYS A 284 -13.79 -4.95 -4.54
CA LYS A 284 -12.99 -6.17 -4.49
C LYS A 284 -12.25 -6.42 -5.80
N ARG A 285 -12.90 -6.17 -6.94
CA ARG A 285 -12.27 -6.31 -8.27
C ARG A 285 -11.07 -5.37 -8.44
N VAL A 286 -11.14 -4.15 -7.88
CA VAL A 286 -9.99 -3.22 -7.87
C VAL A 286 -8.85 -3.80 -7.06
N LEU A 287 -9.11 -4.26 -5.83
CA LEU A 287 -8.05 -4.81 -4.99
C LEU A 287 -7.43 -6.08 -5.58
N ASP A 288 -8.25 -6.99 -6.14
CA ASP A 288 -7.77 -8.22 -6.78
C ASP A 288 -6.89 -7.89 -8.01
N LYS A 289 -7.28 -6.91 -8.83
CA LYS A 289 -6.48 -6.43 -9.98
C LYS A 289 -5.06 -6.03 -9.57
N TRP A 290 -4.91 -5.46 -8.39
CA TRP A 290 -3.64 -4.95 -7.88
C TRP A 290 -3.00 -5.84 -6.80
N ASN A 291 -3.47 -7.10 -6.65
CA ASN A 291 -3.01 -8.06 -5.64
C ASN A 291 -3.10 -7.57 -4.18
N LEU A 292 -4.06 -6.71 -3.90
CA LEU A 292 -4.32 -6.16 -2.58
C LEU A 292 -5.52 -6.83 -1.87
N GLY A 293 -6.03 -7.93 -2.41
CA GLY A 293 -7.16 -8.67 -1.80
C GLY A 293 -6.99 -8.97 -0.32
N PRO A 294 -5.80 -9.39 0.17
CA PRO A 294 -5.56 -9.64 1.61
C PRO A 294 -5.69 -8.39 2.51
N GLU A 295 -5.62 -7.19 1.94
CA GLU A 295 -5.75 -5.93 2.66
C GLU A 295 -7.18 -5.34 2.57
N ALA A 296 -8.13 -6.08 1.97
CA ALA A 296 -9.52 -5.65 1.86
C ALA A 296 -10.18 -5.49 3.23
N ILE A 297 -11.11 -4.54 3.30
CA ILE A 297 -12.00 -4.33 4.44
C ILE A 297 -13.43 -4.71 4.07
N ASP A 298 -14.20 -5.19 5.05
CA ASP A 298 -15.60 -5.55 4.84
C ASP A 298 -16.53 -4.33 4.84
N GLN A 299 -16.08 -3.22 5.42
CA GLN A 299 -16.85 -2.00 5.57
C GLN A 299 -15.95 -0.76 5.65
N SER A 300 -16.24 0.24 4.83
CA SER A 300 -15.69 1.58 4.98
C SER A 300 -16.31 2.30 6.18
N ARG A 301 -15.50 3.07 6.91
CA ARG A 301 -15.92 3.85 8.09
C ARG A 301 -15.37 5.26 8.00
N THR A 302 -16.20 6.24 8.40
CA THR A 302 -15.75 7.62 8.60
C THR A 302 -14.95 7.72 9.89
N ASN A 303 -13.77 8.28 9.83
CA ASN A 303 -12.87 8.50 10.97
C ASN A 303 -12.68 7.27 11.87
N PRO A 304 -12.30 6.11 11.32
CA PRO A 304 -12.07 4.92 12.13
C PRO A 304 -10.95 5.16 13.16
N PRO A 305 -10.78 4.27 14.16
CA PRO A 305 -9.63 4.31 15.04
C PRO A 305 -8.32 4.33 14.24
N GLY A 306 -7.38 5.14 14.66
CA GLY A 306 -6.10 5.32 13.98
C GLY A 306 -4.91 4.98 14.87
N LEU A 307 -3.70 5.08 14.28
CA LEU A 307 -2.47 4.97 15.04
C LEU A 307 -2.52 5.94 16.23
N PRO A 308 -2.34 5.47 17.47
CA PRO A 308 -2.36 6.33 18.65
C PRO A 308 -1.24 7.38 18.60
N LYS A 309 -1.39 8.43 19.38
CA LYS A 309 -0.31 9.38 19.65
C LYS A 309 0.60 8.77 20.73
N TYR A 310 1.87 8.62 20.45
CA TYR A 310 2.89 8.19 21.39
C TYR A 310 3.46 9.38 22.15
#